data_4580abac26c908d7e87914a64dcf1c76
#
_entry.id   4580abac26c908d7e87914a64dcf1c76
#
_cell.length_a   1.000
_cell.length_b   1.000
_cell.length_c   1.000
_cell.angle_alpha   90.00
_cell.angle_beta   90.00
_cell.angle_gamma   90.00
#
_symmetry.space_group_name_H-M   'P 1'
#
loop_
_entity.id
_entity.type
_entity.pdbx_description
1 polymer ?
#
loop_
_entity_poly.entity_id
_entity_poly.type
_entity_poly.pdbx_seq_one_letter_code
_entity_poly.pdbx_strand_id
1 'polypeptide(L)'
;IRTGFATGLPVLSGGLFGAYLAGHLKLIPLLLMFVTGFCLNIVANVSNEIRAYLKNEENENTFTHHAGSEGLVRGDATFKDSIIVLLFFLGISGLSGITLVLITNNFNILAIGILSVIAAVCYSLGPKPYIVYPVGELVSGLFVGAISTIVSAYLQTDVLNAPIIIYSIIPMIMTIFLMSTNNTSDYEKDKGTR
;
A
#
# COMPACT_ATOMS: atom_id res chain seq x y z
N ILE A 1 -4.70 6.78 -8.48
CA ILE A 1 -3.38 7.45 -8.40
C ILE A 1 -3.20 8.17 -7.06
N ARG A 2 -4.20 8.91 -6.56
CA ARG A 2 -4.10 9.62 -5.26
C ARG A 2 -3.76 8.70 -4.10
N THR A 3 -4.29 7.50 -4.07
CA THR A 3 -4.08 6.50 -3.03
C THR A 3 -2.63 6.00 -2.94
N GLY A 4 -1.87 6.01 -4.04
CA GLY A 4 -0.46 5.62 -4.06
C GLY A 4 0.40 6.42 -3.08
N PHE A 5 0.04 7.68 -2.81
CA PHE A 5 0.75 8.52 -1.85
C PHE A 5 0.62 8.04 -0.39
N ALA A 6 -0.38 7.22 -0.07
CA ALA A 6 -0.51 6.67 1.27
C ALA A 6 0.72 5.81 1.66
N THR A 7 1.31 5.07 0.70
CA THR A 7 2.60 4.38 0.90
C THR A 7 3.79 5.26 0.51
N GLY A 8 3.62 6.11 -0.50
CA GLY A 8 4.70 6.99 -0.96
C GLY A 8 5.26 7.91 0.13
N LEU A 9 4.41 8.50 0.96
CA LEU A 9 4.84 9.38 2.05
C LEU A 9 5.63 8.66 3.15
N PRO A 10 5.19 7.51 3.70
CA PRO A 10 6.00 6.70 4.61
C PRO A 10 7.36 6.30 4.03
N VAL A 11 7.41 5.90 2.74
CA VAL A 11 8.67 5.57 2.06
C VAL A 11 9.60 6.78 2.00
N LEU A 12 9.11 7.94 1.59
CA LEU A 12 9.91 9.16 1.52
C LEU A 12 10.40 9.58 2.90
N SER A 13 9.52 9.58 3.89
CA SER A 13 9.88 9.98 5.26
C SER A 13 10.94 9.04 5.85
N GLY A 14 10.78 7.72 5.68
CA GLY A 14 11.75 6.72 6.12
C GLY A 14 13.08 6.85 5.41
N GLY A 15 13.06 7.02 4.07
CA GLY A 15 14.28 7.18 3.28
C GLY A 15 15.05 8.46 3.62
N LEU A 16 14.36 9.57 3.83
CA LEU A 16 14.99 10.83 4.26
C LEU A 16 15.54 10.73 5.69
N PHE A 17 14.81 10.08 6.60
CA PHE A 17 15.30 9.82 7.95
C PHE A 17 16.53 8.90 7.92
N GLY A 18 16.51 7.83 7.12
CA GLY A 18 17.67 6.96 6.92
C GLY A 18 18.87 7.69 6.32
N ALA A 19 18.63 8.56 5.33
CA ALA A 19 19.68 9.39 4.73
C ALA A 19 20.30 10.37 5.75
N TYR A 20 19.47 10.94 6.63
CA TYR A 20 19.94 11.78 7.73
C TYR A 20 20.86 10.97 8.66
N LEU A 21 20.47 9.76 9.04
CA LEU A 21 21.30 8.90 9.90
C LEU A 21 22.59 8.44 9.22
N ALA A 22 22.55 8.20 7.91
CA ALA A 22 23.72 7.77 7.11
C ALA A 22 24.66 8.94 6.76
N GLY A 23 24.21 10.20 6.86
CA GLY A 23 24.94 11.36 6.42
C GLY A 23 25.01 11.54 4.89
N HIS A 24 24.29 10.73 4.11
CA HIS A 24 24.22 10.80 2.65
C HIS A 24 22.90 10.25 2.12
N LEU A 25 22.52 10.64 0.91
CA LEU A 25 21.29 10.18 0.24
C LEU A 25 21.62 9.21 -0.90
N LYS A 26 21.12 7.98 -0.83
CA LYS A 26 21.12 7.03 -1.95
C LYS A 26 19.81 7.24 -2.74
N LEU A 27 19.87 8.13 -3.75
CA LEU A 27 18.66 8.56 -4.49
C LEU A 27 18.01 7.41 -5.27
N ILE A 28 18.81 6.56 -5.95
CA ILE A 28 18.27 5.46 -6.79
C ILE A 28 17.47 4.45 -5.94
N PRO A 29 17.99 3.91 -4.82
CA PRO A 29 17.22 3.06 -3.93
C PRO A 29 15.93 3.73 -3.41
N LEU A 30 16.00 5.01 -3.07
CA LEU A 30 14.82 5.75 -2.61
C LEU A 30 13.74 5.85 -3.68
N LEU A 31 14.10 6.20 -4.92
CA LEU A 31 13.16 6.32 -6.04
C LEU A 31 12.55 4.95 -6.39
N LEU A 32 13.36 3.90 -6.45
CA LEU A 32 12.85 2.54 -6.73
C LEU A 32 11.90 2.07 -5.62
N MET A 33 12.24 2.30 -4.36
CA MET A 33 11.36 1.95 -3.24
C MET A 33 10.06 2.76 -3.27
N PHE A 34 10.14 4.06 -3.63
CA PHE A 34 8.95 4.90 -3.80
C PHE A 34 8.04 4.36 -4.90
N VAL A 35 8.58 4.05 -6.09
CA VAL A 35 7.81 3.48 -7.21
C VAL A 35 7.19 2.14 -6.80
N THR A 36 7.97 1.26 -6.15
CA THR A 36 7.49 -0.04 -5.68
C THR A 36 6.30 0.11 -4.74
N GLY A 37 6.44 0.91 -3.69
CA GLY A 37 5.38 1.11 -2.68
C GLY A 37 4.17 1.85 -3.24
N PHE A 38 4.39 2.89 -4.05
CA PHE A 38 3.32 3.65 -4.70
C PHE A 38 2.47 2.77 -5.61
N CYS A 39 3.10 1.98 -6.48
CA CYS A 39 2.40 1.08 -7.40
C CYS A 39 1.70 -0.06 -6.66
N LEU A 40 2.33 -0.64 -5.64
CA LEU A 40 1.71 -1.70 -4.84
C LEU A 40 0.46 -1.21 -4.07
N ASN A 41 0.47 0.04 -3.62
CA ASN A 41 -0.72 0.62 -3.01
C ASN A 41 -1.87 0.80 -4.01
N ILE A 42 -1.57 1.17 -5.26
CA ILE A 42 -2.58 1.22 -6.32
C ILE A 42 -3.14 -0.19 -6.57
N VAL A 43 -2.30 -1.23 -6.62
CA VAL A 43 -2.73 -2.63 -6.74
C VAL A 43 -3.72 -3.00 -5.64
N ALA A 44 -3.42 -2.67 -4.38
CA ALA A 44 -4.30 -2.94 -3.25
C ALA A 44 -5.68 -2.25 -3.40
N ASN A 45 -5.69 -0.99 -3.84
CA ASN A 45 -6.94 -0.24 -4.03
C ASN A 45 -7.76 -0.75 -5.22
N VAL A 46 -7.12 -1.07 -6.36
CA VAL A 46 -7.83 -1.68 -7.51
C VAL A 46 -8.38 -3.07 -7.14
N SER A 47 -7.63 -3.85 -6.34
CA SER A 47 -8.09 -5.14 -5.81
C SER A 47 -9.35 -4.98 -4.94
N ASN A 48 -9.41 -3.91 -4.14
CA ASN A 48 -10.58 -3.61 -3.33
C ASN A 48 -11.81 -3.25 -4.18
N GLU A 49 -11.62 -2.44 -5.20
CA GLU A 49 -12.68 -2.07 -6.14
C GLU A 49 -13.21 -3.28 -6.92
N ILE A 50 -12.31 -4.16 -7.40
CA ILE A 50 -12.68 -5.43 -8.06
C ILE A 50 -13.54 -6.28 -7.12
N ARG A 51 -13.14 -6.38 -5.84
CA ARG A 51 -13.91 -7.13 -4.85
C ARG A 51 -15.31 -6.54 -4.64
N ALA A 52 -15.40 -5.22 -4.42
CA ALA A 52 -16.67 -4.54 -4.21
C ALA A 52 -17.64 -4.80 -5.38
N TYR A 53 -17.13 -4.72 -6.61
CA TYR A 53 -17.88 -5.05 -7.81
C TYR A 53 -18.35 -6.51 -7.85
N LEU A 54 -17.45 -7.47 -7.60
CA LEU A 54 -17.77 -8.91 -7.65
C LEU A 54 -18.75 -9.35 -6.56
N LYS A 55 -18.76 -8.66 -5.43
CA LYS A 55 -19.62 -8.95 -4.29
C LYS A 55 -20.94 -8.17 -4.31
N ASN A 56 -21.15 -7.28 -5.27
CA ASN A 56 -22.24 -6.31 -5.28
C ASN A 56 -22.36 -5.52 -3.95
N GLU A 57 -21.22 -5.27 -3.31
CA GLU A 57 -21.14 -4.50 -2.06
C GLU A 57 -21.50 -3.03 -2.30
N GLU A 58 -21.40 -2.56 -3.54
CA GLU A 58 -21.71 -1.20 -3.97
C GLU A 58 -22.65 -1.25 -5.17
N ASN A 59 -23.69 -0.45 -5.15
CA ASN A 59 -24.65 -0.29 -6.24
C ASN A 59 -24.99 1.19 -6.45
N GLU A 60 -25.73 1.53 -7.50
CA GLU A 60 -26.06 2.90 -7.87
C GLU A 60 -26.73 3.71 -6.76
N ASN A 61 -27.34 3.05 -5.75
CA ASN A 61 -28.00 3.71 -4.61
C ASN A 61 -27.07 3.95 -3.42
N THR A 62 -25.87 3.36 -3.41
CA THR A 62 -24.87 3.49 -2.34
C THR A 62 -23.76 4.50 -2.67
N PHE A 63 -23.83 5.17 -3.84
CA PHE A 63 -22.87 6.17 -4.22
C PHE A 63 -22.81 7.34 -3.27
N THR A 64 -21.62 7.60 -2.74
CA THR A 64 -21.27 8.90 -2.20
C THR A 64 -20.48 9.68 -3.26
N HIS A 65 -20.90 10.92 -3.52
CA HIS A 65 -20.24 11.79 -4.53
C HIS A 65 -18.77 12.13 -4.26
N HIS A 66 -18.16 11.55 -3.24
CA HIS A 66 -16.81 11.87 -2.77
C HIS A 66 -15.74 10.87 -3.21
N ALA A 67 -16.07 9.93 -4.06
CA ALA A 67 -15.23 8.81 -4.31
C ALA A 67 -14.23 9.02 -5.43
N GLY A 68 -13.01 8.68 -5.16
CA GLY A 68 -11.93 8.61 -6.14
C GLY A 68 -11.68 7.23 -6.73
N SER A 69 -12.33 6.18 -6.28
CA SER A 69 -11.99 4.78 -6.58
C SER A 69 -13.15 3.90 -7.05
N GLU A 70 -14.30 4.44 -7.39
CA GLU A 70 -15.49 3.67 -7.76
C GLU A 70 -15.76 3.63 -9.27
N GLY A 71 -14.70 3.71 -10.10
CA GLY A 71 -14.84 3.76 -11.55
C GLY A 71 -15.50 2.51 -12.15
N LEU A 72 -15.24 1.34 -11.57
CA LEU A 72 -15.81 0.07 -12.00
C LEU A 72 -17.30 -0.03 -11.65
N VAL A 73 -17.68 0.39 -10.45
CA VAL A 73 -19.09 0.37 -9.98
C VAL A 73 -19.92 1.43 -10.70
N ARG A 74 -19.32 2.59 -11.02
CA ARG A 74 -19.98 3.67 -11.79
C ARG A 74 -20.15 3.35 -13.27
N GLY A 75 -19.45 2.32 -13.77
CA GLY A 75 -19.40 2.04 -15.18
C GLY A 75 -18.44 2.93 -16.00
N ASP A 76 -17.62 3.75 -15.32
CA ASP A 76 -16.58 4.58 -15.96
C ASP A 76 -15.41 3.73 -16.47
N ALA A 77 -15.23 2.51 -15.93
CA ALA A 77 -14.25 1.53 -16.33
C ALA A 77 -14.89 0.15 -16.46
N THR A 78 -14.36 -0.70 -17.33
CA THR A 78 -14.79 -2.09 -17.42
C THR A 78 -13.98 -2.97 -16.48
N PHE A 79 -14.52 -4.15 -16.13
CA PHE A 79 -13.78 -5.16 -15.36
C PHE A 79 -12.43 -5.50 -16.02
N LYS A 80 -12.39 -5.57 -17.35
CA LYS A 80 -11.18 -5.82 -18.13
C LYS A 80 -10.15 -4.69 -17.93
N ASP A 81 -10.59 -3.43 -17.93
CA ASP A 81 -9.71 -2.27 -17.72
C ASP A 81 -9.11 -2.31 -16.33
N SER A 82 -9.89 -2.65 -15.31
CA SER A 82 -9.40 -2.78 -13.92
C SER A 82 -8.34 -3.89 -13.79
N ILE A 83 -8.52 -5.02 -14.46
CA ILE A 83 -7.50 -6.09 -14.49
C ILE A 83 -6.23 -5.62 -15.21
N ILE A 84 -6.35 -4.92 -16.33
CA ILE A 84 -5.20 -4.36 -17.06
C ILE A 84 -4.42 -3.39 -16.16
N VAL A 85 -5.12 -2.47 -15.50
CA VAL A 85 -4.51 -1.50 -14.57
C VAL A 85 -3.81 -2.22 -13.41
N LEU A 86 -4.46 -3.22 -12.81
CA LEU A 86 -3.88 -4.02 -11.74
C LEU A 86 -2.57 -4.69 -12.18
N LEU A 87 -2.59 -5.41 -13.32
CA LEU A 87 -1.42 -6.10 -13.83
C LEU A 87 -0.30 -5.13 -14.24
N PHE A 88 -0.64 -3.98 -14.80
CA PHE A 88 0.31 -2.93 -15.17
C PHE A 88 1.07 -2.40 -13.94
N PHE A 89 0.36 -1.99 -12.90
CA PHE A 89 1.00 -1.48 -11.67
C PHE A 89 1.72 -2.57 -10.88
N LEU A 90 1.20 -3.80 -10.88
CA LEU A 90 1.89 -4.94 -10.29
C LEU A 90 3.21 -5.23 -11.03
N GLY A 91 3.20 -5.15 -12.37
CA GLY A 91 4.41 -5.31 -13.19
C GLY A 91 5.45 -4.23 -12.89
N ILE A 92 5.07 -2.96 -12.81
CA ILE A 92 5.99 -1.85 -12.46
C ILE A 92 6.53 -2.05 -11.04
N SER A 93 5.68 -2.38 -10.08
CA SER A 93 6.10 -2.64 -8.70
C SER A 93 7.07 -3.82 -8.63
N GLY A 94 6.79 -4.91 -9.35
CA GLY A 94 7.66 -6.07 -9.42
C GLY A 94 9.02 -5.76 -10.05
N LEU A 95 9.04 -5.06 -11.21
CA LEU A 95 10.28 -4.68 -11.89
C LEU A 95 11.14 -3.77 -11.01
N SER A 96 10.56 -2.73 -10.41
CA SER A 96 11.30 -1.82 -9.53
C SER A 96 11.79 -2.52 -8.27
N GLY A 97 10.98 -3.40 -7.67
CA GLY A 97 11.37 -4.19 -6.50
C GLY A 97 12.51 -5.19 -6.81
N ILE A 98 12.43 -5.90 -7.94
CA ILE A 98 13.52 -6.80 -8.38
C ILE A 98 14.79 -6.00 -8.66
N THR A 99 14.69 -4.87 -9.36
CA THR A 99 15.84 -3.99 -9.59
C THR A 99 16.48 -3.56 -8.27
N LEU A 100 15.66 -3.21 -7.27
CA LEU A 100 16.12 -2.85 -5.93
C LEU A 100 16.93 -4.00 -5.27
N VAL A 101 16.42 -5.24 -5.35
CA VAL A 101 17.11 -6.43 -4.84
C VAL A 101 18.45 -6.62 -5.55
N LEU A 102 18.49 -6.46 -6.88
CA LEU A 102 19.72 -6.65 -7.67
C LEU A 102 20.80 -5.61 -7.33
N ILE A 103 20.43 -4.33 -7.21
CA ILE A 103 21.42 -3.27 -6.90
C ILE A 103 21.89 -3.31 -5.44
N THR A 104 21.07 -3.80 -4.51
CA THR A 104 21.43 -3.93 -3.09
C THR A 104 22.05 -5.27 -2.74
N ASN A 105 21.93 -6.25 -3.64
CA ASN A 105 22.34 -7.65 -3.43
C ASN A 105 21.78 -8.23 -2.11
N ASN A 106 20.55 -7.87 -1.75
CA ASN A 106 19.93 -8.23 -0.48
C ASN A 106 18.59 -8.97 -0.66
N PHE A 107 18.63 -10.30 -0.52
CA PHE A 107 17.48 -11.16 -0.67
C PHE A 107 16.42 -11.03 0.44
N ASN A 108 16.75 -10.42 1.59
CA ASN A 108 15.74 -10.14 2.60
C ASN A 108 14.70 -9.12 2.09
N ILE A 109 15.14 -8.17 1.24
CA ILE A 109 14.24 -7.21 0.59
C ILE A 109 13.26 -7.92 -0.34
N LEU A 110 13.69 -8.98 -1.04
CA LEU A 110 12.81 -9.79 -1.87
C LEU A 110 11.75 -10.49 -1.02
N ALA A 111 12.14 -11.11 0.10
CA ALA A 111 11.20 -11.78 1.00
C ALA A 111 10.14 -10.80 1.55
N ILE A 112 10.57 -9.61 2.01
CA ILE A 112 9.66 -8.56 2.47
C ILE A 112 8.76 -8.08 1.34
N GLY A 113 9.29 -7.92 0.12
CA GLY A 113 8.53 -7.54 -1.07
C GLY A 113 7.43 -8.56 -1.39
N ILE A 114 7.75 -9.86 -1.40
CA ILE A 114 6.76 -10.93 -1.63
C ILE A 114 5.68 -10.90 -0.55
N LEU A 115 6.05 -10.79 0.72
CA LEU A 115 5.08 -10.68 1.82
C LEU A 115 4.19 -9.44 1.68
N SER A 116 4.75 -8.33 1.21
CA SER A 116 3.99 -7.09 0.98
C SER A 116 2.99 -7.24 -0.17
N VAL A 117 3.36 -7.93 -1.25
CA VAL A 117 2.43 -8.25 -2.36
C VAL A 117 1.30 -9.16 -1.86
N ILE A 118 1.63 -10.20 -1.10
CA ILE A 118 0.62 -11.09 -0.50
C ILE A 118 -0.31 -10.30 0.41
N ALA A 119 0.22 -9.46 1.29
CA ALA A 119 -0.58 -8.63 2.19
C ALA A 119 -1.49 -7.66 1.41
N ALA A 120 -0.98 -7.01 0.35
CA ALA A 120 -1.75 -6.08 -0.48
C ALA A 120 -2.91 -6.77 -1.22
N VAL A 121 -2.68 -7.96 -1.79
CA VAL A 121 -3.70 -8.73 -2.50
C VAL A 121 -4.70 -9.33 -1.50
N CYS A 122 -4.24 -9.97 -0.43
CA CYS A 122 -5.08 -10.59 0.58
C CYS A 122 -5.83 -9.56 1.45
N TYR A 123 -5.48 -8.28 1.36
CA TYR A 123 -6.25 -7.21 2.01
C TYR A 123 -7.70 -7.23 1.54
N SER A 124 -7.93 -7.35 0.24
CA SER A 124 -9.25 -7.29 -0.38
C SER A 124 -9.69 -8.61 -1.02
N LEU A 125 -8.76 -9.39 -1.57
CA LEU A 125 -9.05 -10.61 -2.31
C LEU A 125 -8.70 -11.85 -1.50
N GLY A 126 -9.37 -12.96 -1.82
CA GLY A 126 -9.16 -14.24 -1.15
C GLY A 126 -10.35 -14.68 -0.31
N PRO A 127 -10.25 -15.86 0.32
CA PRO A 127 -11.37 -16.49 1.05
C PRO A 127 -11.71 -15.76 2.38
N LYS A 128 -10.72 -15.06 2.96
CA LYS A 128 -10.85 -14.30 4.22
C LYS A 128 -10.06 -12.98 4.11
N PRO A 129 -10.56 -12.01 3.33
CA PRO A 129 -9.86 -10.74 3.14
C PRO A 129 -9.84 -9.94 4.43
N TYR A 130 -8.70 -9.28 4.70
CA TYR A 130 -8.50 -8.55 5.96
C TYR A 130 -9.43 -7.34 6.11
N ILE A 131 -9.89 -6.77 5.00
CA ILE A 131 -10.78 -5.60 4.98
C ILE A 131 -12.09 -5.80 5.73
N VAL A 132 -12.57 -7.06 5.85
CA VAL A 132 -13.82 -7.38 6.57
C VAL A 132 -13.62 -7.59 8.07
N TYR A 133 -12.39 -7.53 8.55
CA TYR A 133 -12.05 -7.74 9.95
C TYR A 133 -11.41 -6.47 10.54
N PRO A 134 -11.55 -6.22 11.86
CA PRO A 134 -10.92 -5.06 12.51
C PRO A 134 -9.38 -5.10 12.49
N VAL A 135 -8.78 -6.17 11.97
CA VAL A 135 -7.34 -6.28 11.76
C VAL A 135 -6.82 -5.58 10.50
N GLY A 136 -7.71 -5.19 9.59
CA GLY A 136 -7.34 -4.56 8.32
C GLY A 136 -6.57 -3.26 8.50
N GLU A 137 -6.98 -2.41 9.44
CA GLU A 137 -6.29 -1.15 9.77
C GLU A 137 -4.89 -1.41 10.34
N LEU A 138 -4.77 -2.44 11.21
CA LEU A 138 -3.48 -2.83 11.80
C LEU A 138 -2.52 -3.38 10.72
N VAL A 139 -3.01 -4.24 9.83
CA VAL A 139 -2.23 -4.78 8.71
C VAL A 139 -1.78 -3.65 7.78
N SER A 140 -2.67 -2.70 7.45
CA SER A 140 -2.32 -1.52 6.67
C SER A 140 -1.28 -0.67 7.37
N GLY A 141 -1.44 -0.38 8.66
CA GLY A 141 -0.46 0.35 9.45
C GLY A 141 0.91 -0.32 9.47
N LEU A 142 0.92 -1.65 9.60
CA LEU A 142 2.16 -2.42 9.62
C LEU A 142 2.87 -2.38 8.25
N PHE A 143 2.18 -2.73 7.15
CA PHE A 143 2.83 -2.83 5.83
C PHE A 143 3.02 -1.48 5.15
N VAL A 144 2.00 -0.62 5.14
CA VAL A 144 2.04 0.69 4.48
C VAL A 144 2.81 1.70 5.34
N GLY A 145 2.61 1.70 6.65
CA GLY A 145 3.26 2.64 7.57
C GLY A 145 4.66 2.16 8.01
N ALA A 146 4.72 1.10 8.82
CA ALA A 146 5.97 0.70 9.49
C ALA A 146 6.97 0.04 8.54
N ILE A 147 6.60 -1.05 7.86
CA ILE A 147 7.53 -1.85 7.05
C ILE A 147 8.08 -1.02 5.89
N SER A 148 7.24 -0.24 5.20
CA SER A 148 7.68 0.62 4.10
C SER A 148 8.70 1.67 4.58
N THR A 149 8.48 2.26 5.76
CA THR A 149 9.40 3.21 6.40
C THR A 149 10.71 2.55 6.79
N ILE A 150 10.65 1.38 7.45
CA ILE A 150 11.82 0.62 7.88
C ILE A 150 12.70 0.23 6.70
N VAL A 151 12.09 -0.36 5.65
CA VAL A 151 12.83 -0.79 4.46
C VAL A 151 13.46 0.40 3.75
N SER A 152 12.72 1.50 3.60
CA SER A 152 13.25 2.71 2.95
C SER A 152 14.41 3.34 3.73
N ALA A 153 14.34 3.39 5.07
CA ALA A 153 15.44 3.85 5.91
C ALA A 153 16.63 2.89 5.88
N TYR A 154 16.38 1.58 5.95
CA TYR A 154 17.41 0.54 5.85
C TYR A 154 18.19 0.64 4.55
N LEU A 155 17.53 0.90 3.41
CA LEU A 155 18.19 1.08 2.13
C LEU A 155 19.17 2.25 2.10
N GLN A 156 19.03 3.23 2.97
CA GLN A 156 19.96 4.35 3.10
C GLN A 156 21.15 4.01 4.00
N THR A 157 20.89 3.30 5.11
CA THR A 157 21.87 3.06 6.19
C THR A 157 22.61 1.73 6.06
N ASP A 158 22.08 0.76 5.30
CA ASP A 158 22.49 -0.65 5.24
C ASP A 158 22.43 -1.37 6.62
N VAL A 159 21.93 -0.71 7.65
CA VAL A 159 21.84 -1.25 9.02
C VAL A 159 20.47 -0.98 9.60
N LEU A 160 19.85 -2.02 10.15
CA LEU A 160 18.63 -1.88 10.94
C LEU A 160 19.00 -1.58 12.40
N ASN A 161 18.61 -0.39 12.85
CA ASN A 161 18.89 0.07 14.20
C ASN A 161 17.61 0.52 14.94
N ALA A 162 17.72 0.67 16.27
CA ALA A 162 16.57 1.06 17.09
C ALA A 162 15.93 2.41 16.69
N PRO A 163 16.67 3.47 16.35
CA PRO A 163 16.06 4.71 15.84
C PRO A 163 15.14 4.52 14.65
N ILE A 164 15.49 3.66 13.68
CA ILE A 164 14.65 3.38 12.50
C ILE A 164 13.34 2.71 12.92
N ILE A 165 13.42 1.72 13.83
CA ILE A 165 12.25 0.99 14.33
C ILE A 165 11.33 1.94 15.11
N ILE A 166 11.89 2.76 16.00
CA ILE A 166 11.11 3.73 16.78
C ILE A 166 10.45 4.76 15.85
N TYR A 167 11.19 5.28 14.88
CA TYR A 167 10.65 6.25 13.93
C TYR A 167 9.48 5.69 13.13
N SER A 168 9.54 4.41 12.74
CA SER A 168 8.49 3.75 11.93
C SER A 168 7.13 3.66 12.64
N ILE A 169 7.10 3.78 13.97
CA ILE A 169 5.85 3.80 14.75
C ILE A 169 4.98 5.01 14.38
N ILE A 170 5.59 6.14 14.03
CA ILE A 170 4.86 7.36 13.66
C ILE A 170 4.04 7.14 12.37
N PRO A 171 4.64 6.76 11.22
CA PRO A 171 3.88 6.46 10.01
C PRO A 171 2.90 5.28 10.19
N MET A 172 3.22 4.30 11.03
CA MET A 172 2.31 3.21 11.37
C MET A 172 1.01 3.74 12.00
N ILE A 173 1.12 4.54 13.05
CA ILE A 173 -0.04 5.11 13.75
C ILE A 173 -0.83 6.04 12.82
N MET A 174 -0.14 6.88 12.03
CA MET A 174 -0.79 7.77 11.08
C MET A 174 -1.57 6.98 10.02
N THR A 175 -1.04 5.87 9.54
CA THR A 175 -1.73 5.00 8.57
C THR A 175 -2.95 4.32 9.21
N ILE A 176 -2.82 3.79 10.43
CA ILE A 176 -3.95 3.23 11.17
C ILE A 176 -5.06 4.27 11.33
N PHE A 177 -4.70 5.48 11.76
CA PHE A 177 -5.65 6.58 11.95
C PHE A 177 -6.35 6.96 10.63
N LEU A 178 -5.60 7.06 9.53
CA LEU A 178 -6.15 7.34 8.20
C LEU A 178 -7.16 6.26 7.78
N MET A 179 -6.82 4.98 7.96
CA MET A 179 -7.69 3.86 7.61
C MET A 179 -8.93 3.82 8.48
N SER A 180 -8.80 4.05 9.80
CA SER A 180 -9.93 4.13 10.73
C SER A 180 -10.88 5.28 10.38
N THR A 181 -10.33 6.43 9.96
CA THR A 181 -11.14 7.58 9.52
C THR A 181 -11.93 7.24 8.26
N ASN A 182 -11.29 6.60 7.27
CA ASN A 182 -11.96 6.17 6.05
C ASN A 182 -13.07 5.16 6.36
N ASN A 183 -12.79 4.13 7.17
CA ASN A 183 -13.78 3.12 7.54
C ASN A 183 -14.95 3.72 8.33
N THR A 184 -14.70 4.74 9.16
CA THR A 184 -15.75 5.44 9.88
C THR A 184 -16.62 6.27 8.93
N SER A 185 -16.03 6.92 7.93
CA SER A 185 -16.77 7.69 6.92
C SER A 185 -17.64 6.78 6.05
N ASP A 186 -17.19 5.56 5.81
CA ASP A 186 -17.92 4.59 4.98
C ASP A 186 -18.88 3.71 5.80
N TYR A 187 -18.95 3.89 7.14
CA TYR A 187 -19.73 3.03 8.03
C TYR A 187 -21.20 2.88 7.63
N GLU A 188 -21.89 3.97 7.30
CA GLU A 188 -23.32 3.92 6.90
C GLU A 188 -23.49 3.23 5.53
N LYS A 189 -22.50 3.36 4.64
CA LYS A 189 -22.45 2.69 3.34
C LYS A 189 -22.21 1.18 3.50
N ASP A 190 -21.31 0.81 4.39
CA ASP A 190 -20.90 -0.58 4.64
C ASP A 190 -21.92 -1.36 5.51
N LYS A 191 -22.84 -0.64 6.16
CA LYS A 191 -23.84 -1.23 7.04
C LYS A 191 -24.82 -2.11 6.26
N GLY A 192 -24.65 -3.42 6.41
CA GLY A 192 -25.46 -4.43 5.73
C GLY A 192 -24.82 -5.07 4.49
N THR A 193 -23.61 -4.65 4.12
CA THR A 193 -22.81 -5.22 3.00
C THR A 193 -21.52 -5.87 3.43
N ARG A 194 -21.02 -5.55 4.62
CA ARG A 194 -19.84 -6.14 5.27
C ARG A 194 -20.13 -6.72 6.63
#